data_084e76be2859c03237f8bdf001e2c749
#
_entry.id   084e76be2859c03237f8bdf001e2c749
#
_cell.length_a   1.000
_cell.length_b   1.000
_cell.length_c   1.000
_cell.angle_alpha   90.00
_cell.angle_beta   90.00
_cell.angle_gamma   90.00
#
_symmetry.space_group_name_H-M   'P 1'
#
loop_
_entity.id
_entity.type
_entity.pdbx_description
1 polymer ?
#
loop_
_entity_poly.entity_id
_entity_poly.type
_entity_poly.pdbx_seq_one_letter_code
_entity_poly.pdbx_strand_id
1 'polypeptide(L)'
;MENVLKKLFVVLLLCLVQSAVCHADTFKGKIVNAETGEILIGATIRSEINPQPGWSMQNMAETDSTGCFFLNASWEGRIMFTFSMIGYKNARKVDYAYGKEVNDTTDLGIIKLQPTALMLKDVEVTAKMPRITMSGDTIVFNPEAFKLKE
;
A
#
# COMPACT_ATOMS: atom_id res chain seq x y z
N MET A 1 -2.15 61.80 -3.05
CA MET A 1 -2.81 60.58 -3.56
C MET A 1 -1.87 59.65 -4.31
N GLU A 2 -1.06 60.16 -5.21
CA GLU A 2 -0.14 59.35 -6.04
C GLU A 2 0.88 58.53 -5.24
N ASN A 3 1.45 59.07 -4.17
CA ASN A 3 2.42 58.35 -3.31
C ASN A 3 1.77 57.23 -2.48
N VAL A 4 0.51 57.36 -2.14
CA VAL A 4 -0.24 56.30 -1.43
C VAL A 4 -0.55 55.14 -2.37
N LEU A 5 -0.91 55.47 -3.61
CA LEU A 5 -1.20 54.48 -4.64
C LEU A 5 0.06 53.66 -5.02
N LYS A 6 1.22 54.34 -5.14
CA LYS A 6 2.54 53.68 -5.38
C LYS A 6 2.92 52.78 -4.21
N LYS A 7 2.73 53.19 -2.97
CA LYS A 7 3.02 52.37 -1.78
C LYS A 7 2.08 51.15 -1.73
N LEU A 8 0.80 51.33 -2.03
CA LEU A 8 -0.18 50.24 -2.08
C LEU A 8 0.18 49.21 -3.16
N PHE A 9 0.60 49.69 -4.34
CA PHE A 9 1.06 48.83 -5.44
C PHE A 9 2.31 48.05 -5.11
N VAL A 10 3.28 48.65 -4.41
CA VAL A 10 4.52 47.98 -3.96
C VAL A 10 4.19 46.90 -2.92
N VAL A 11 3.29 47.18 -1.97
CA VAL A 11 2.84 46.21 -0.97
C VAL A 11 2.08 45.04 -1.64
N LEU A 12 1.23 45.34 -2.61
CA LEU A 12 0.51 44.32 -3.39
C LEU A 12 1.49 43.46 -4.21
N LEU A 13 2.50 44.10 -4.82
CA LEU A 13 3.53 43.38 -5.56
C LEU A 13 4.40 42.51 -4.64
N LEU A 14 4.70 42.99 -3.42
CA LEU A 14 5.46 42.23 -2.41
C LEU A 14 4.65 41.02 -1.89
N CYS A 15 3.33 41.12 -1.75
CA CYS A 15 2.47 40.02 -1.40
C CYS A 15 2.36 38.95 -2.51
N LEU A 16 2.45 39.34 -3.78
CA LEU A 16 2.42 38.43 -4.93
C LEU A 16 3.72 37.60 -5.06
N VAL A 17 4.81 38.05 -4.52
CA VAL A 17 6.12 37.36 -4.58
C VAL A 17 6.24 36.27 -3.50
N GLN A 18 5.36 36.25 -2.51
CA GLN A 18 5.29 35.15 -1.53
C GLN A 18 4.49 33.97 -2.06
N SER A 19 4.79 33.49 -3.28
CA SER A 19 4.42 32.16 -3.68
C SER A 19 5.14 31.21 -2.72
N ALA A 20 4.39 30.61 -1.80
CA ALA A 20 4.87 29.58 -0.91
C ALA A 20 5.50 28.48 -1.78
N VAL A 21 6.80 28.38 -1.77
CA VAL A 21 7.53 27.29 -2.40
C VAL A 21 7.16 26.04 -1.60
N CYS A 22 6.20 25.27 -2.12
CA CYS A 22 5.83 23.99 -1.55
C CYS A 22 7.01 23.04 -1.82
N HIS A 23 7.80 22.76 -0.78
CA HIS A 23 8.86 21.78 -0.84
C HIS A 23 8.24 20.39 -0.64
N ALA A 24 8.48 19.49 -1.57
CA ALA A 24 8.08 18.11 -1.46
C ALA A 24 9.23 17.20 -1.88
N ASP A 25 9.71 16.36 -0.98
CA ASP A 25 10.66 15.30 -1.31
C ASP A 25 9.90 14.18 -2.06
N THR A 26 10.46 13.72 -3.16
CA THR A 26 9.91 12.62 -3.93
C THR A 26 10.70 11.34 -3.62
N PHE A 27 10.00 10.29 -3.23
CA PHE A 27 10.57 8.96 -3.04
C PHE A 27 10.18 8.07 -4.19
N LYS A 28 11.14 7.34 -4.75
CA LYS A 28 10.92 6.35 -5.81
C LYS A 28 11.53 5.02 -5.44
N GLY A 29 11.05 3.97 -6.07
CA GLY A 29 11.60 2.62 -5.92
C GLY A 29 10.87 1.62 -6.78
N LYS A 30 11.27 0.37 -6.67
CA LYS A 30 10.68 -0.75 -7.41
C LYS A 30 10.37 -1.90 -6.45
N ILE A 31 9.19 -2.53 -6.63
CA ILE A 31 8.78 -3.66 -5.81
C ILE A 31 8.81 -4.94 -6.64
N VAL A 32 9.44 -5.98 -6.07
CA VAL A 32 9.57 -7.29 -6.71
C VAL A 32 9.27 -8.42 -5.73
N ASN A 33 8.91 -9.57 -6.25
CA ASN A 33 8.83 -10.82 -5.52
C ASN A 33 10.24 -11.24 -5.07
N ALA A 34 10.40 -11.56 -3.79
CA ALA A 34 11.70 -11.91 -3.21
C ALA A 34 12.26 -13.25 -3.72
N GLU A 35 11.39 -14.16 -4.20
CA GLU A 35 11.77 -15.50 -4.64
C GLU A 35 12.01 -15.56 -6.15
N THR A 36 11.08 -14.97 -6.93
CA THR A 36 11.13 -15.05 -8.40
C THR A 36 11.83 -13.87 -9.05
N GLY A 37 11.90 -12.71 -8.35
CA GLY A 37 12.38 -11.46 -8.91
C GLY A 37 11.38 -10.76 -9.84
N GLU A 38 10.18 -11.31 -10.01
CA GLU A 38 9.13 -10.72 -10.84
C GLU A 38 8.63 -9.40 -10.25
N ILE A 39 8.28 -8.48 -11.13
CA ILE A 39 7.73 -7.18 -10.73
C ILE A 39 6.34 -7.35 -10.11
N LEU A 40 6.05 -6.58 -9.06
CA LEU A 40 4.76 -6.59 -8.39
C LEU A 40 4.00 -5.31 -8.77
N ILE A 41 2.93 -5.49 -9.56
CA ILE A 41 2.06 -4.42 -10.05
C ILE A 41 0.90 -4.23 -9.07
N GLY A 42 0.53 -2.98 -8.75
CA GLY A 42 -0.57 -2.67 -7.81
C GLY A 42 -0.22 -2.94 -6.34
N ALA A 43 1.06 -3.08 -6.02
CA ALA A 43 1.49 -3.11 -4.62
C ALA A 43 1.32 -1.72 -4.01
N THR A 44 0.78 -1.66 -2.79
CA THR A 44 0.50 -0.41 -2.09
C THR A 44 1.68 0.01 -1.22
N ILE A 45 2.08 1.26 -1.34
CA ILE A 45 3.09 1.92 -0.54
C ILE A 45 2.39 2.95 0.35
N ARG A 46 2.52 2.82 1.65
CA ARG A 46 2.03 3.80 2.63
C ARG A 46 3.23 4.41 3.34
N SER A 47 3.30 5.74 3.36
CA SER A 47 4.27 6.47 4.16
C SER A 47 3.60 7.10 5.39
N GLU A 48 4.25 7.03 6.52
CA GLU A 48 3.88 7.69 7.76
C GLU A 48 5.03 8.59 8.20
N ILE A 49 4.76 9.89 8.35
CA ILE A 49 5.75 10.87 8.78
C ILE A 49 5.58 11.10 10.26
N ASN A 50 6.72 11.04 11.01
CA ASN A 50 6.74 11.20 12.46
C ASN A 50 5.65 10.37 13.16
N PRO A 51 5.66 9.04 13.04
CA PRO A 51 4.63 8.19 13.60
C PRO A 51 4.62 8.32 15.12
N GLN A 52 3.76 9.19 15.64
CA GLN A 52 3.47 9.33 17.07
C GLN A 52 2.02 8.95 17.33
N PRO A 53 1.69 8.44 18.52
CA PRO A 53 0.31 8.12 18.86
C PRO A 53 -0.59 9.36 18.72
N GLY A 54 -1.56 9.29 17.80
CA GLY A 54 -2.57 10.34 17.61
C GLY A 54 -2.31 11.31 16.45
N TRP A 55 -1.11 11.39 15.87
CA TRP A 55 -0.82 12.27 14.73
C TRP A 55 0.18 11.61 13.79
N SER A 56 -0.27 11.22 12.61
CA SER A 56 0.62 10.85 11.51
C SER A 56 0.06 11.40 10.19
N MET A 57 0.89 12.09 9.41
CA MET A 57 0.55 12.37 8.03
C MET A 57 0.86 11.14 7.19
N GLN A 58 -0.15 10.70 6.43
CA GLN A 58 -0.07 9.50 5.61
C GLN A 58 -0.23 9.88 4.15
N ASN A 59 0.71 9.42 3.32
CA ASN A 59 0.59 9.43 1.87
C ASN A 59 0.59 7.99 1.37
N MET A 60 -0.08 7.76 0.25
CA MET A 60 -0.20 6.46 -0.38
C MET A 60 0.16 6.54 -1.86
N ALA A 61 0.77 5.49 -2.37
CA ALA A 61 1.04 5.28 -3.78
C ALA A 61 0.88 3.80 -4.12
N GLU A 62 0.81 3.49 -5.40
CA GLU A 62 0.78 2.12 -5.91
C GLU A 62 1.87 1.93 -6.96
N THR A 63 2.33 0.68 -7.14
CA THR A 63 3.26 0.36 -8.19
C THR A 63 2.57 0.32 -9.55
N ASP A 64 3.22 0.90 -10.55
CA ASP A 64 2.79 0.91 -11.95
C ASP A 64 3.05 -0.43 -12.67
N SER A 65 2.80 -0.47 -13.99
CA SER A 65 3.02 -1.65 -14.84
C SER A 65 4.47 -2.10 -14.93
N THR A 66 5.43 -1.29 -14.48
CA THR A 66 6.87 -1.62 -14.41
C THR A 66 7.31 -2.03 -13.01
N GLY A 67 6.38 -2.06 -12.05
CA GLY A 67 6.63 -2.31 -10.64
C GLY A 67 7.28 -1.14 -9.92
N CYS A 68 7.33 0.04 -10.54
CA CYS A 68 7.87 1.26 -9.96
C CYS A 68 6.78 2.07 -9.25
N PHE A 69 7.19 2.83 -8.23
CA PHE A 69 6.32 3.77 -7.55
C PHE A 69 6.98 5.12 -7.35
N PHE A 70 6.15 6.16 -7.23
CA PHE A 70 6.55 7.51 -6.86
C PHE A 70 5.64 8.00 -5.74
N LEU A 71 6.23 8.55 -4.69
CA LEU A 71 5.50 9.05 -3.54
C LEU A 71 6.09 10.38 -3.08
N ASN A 72 5.25 11.41 -2.98
CA ASN A 72 5.67 12.73 -2.53
C ASN A 72 5.46 12.88 -1.03
N ALA A 73 6.45 13.42 -0.32
CA ALA A 73 6.36 13.78 1.08
C ALA A 73 6.54 15.30 1.22
N SER A 74 5.53 15.97 1.73
CA SER A 74 5.50 17.43 1.84
C SER A 74 6.07 17.97 3.17
N TRP A 75 6.66 17.11 4.01
CA TRP A 75 7.07 17.47 5.37
C TRP A 75 8.44 16.88 5.69
N GLU A 76 9.22 17.62 6.47
CA GLU A 76 10.50 17.16 7.01
C GLU A 76 10.30 16.20 8.17
N GLY A 77 11.15 15.20 8.27
CA GLY A 77 11.18 14.30 9.39
C GLY A 77 11.40 12.84 9.03
N ARG A 78 11.32 12.00 10.05
CA ARG A 78 11.44 10.57 9.90
C ARG A 78 10.20 10.01 9.22
N ILE A 79 10.40 9.27 8.14
CA ILE A 79 9.35 8.62 7.37
C ILE A 79 9.47 7.10 7.53
N MET A 80 8.36 6.45 7.82
CA MET A 80 8.23 5.02 7.79
C MET A 80 7.41 4.61 6.57
N PHE A 81 8.02 3.86 5.67
CA PHE A 81 7.35 3.25 4.53
C PHE A 81 6.88 1.85 4.90
N THR A 82 5.63 1.54 4.58
CA THR A 82 5.06 0.19 4.65
C THR A 82 4.64 -0.23 3.24
N PHE A 83 5.21 -1.32 2.76
CA PHE A 83 4.93 -1.92 1.46
C PHE A 83 4.05 -3.14 1.67
N SER A 84 2.92 -3.20 0.98
CA SER A 84 1.94 -4.27 1.13
C SER A 84 1.37 -4.71 -0.20
N MET A 85 1.10 -6.00 -0.33
CA MET A 85 0.39 -6.60 -1.46
C MET A 85 -0.32 -7.88 -0.99
N ILE A 86 -1.50 -8.15 -1.57
CA ILE A 86 -2.25 -9.37 -1.26
C ILE A 86 -1.40 -10.60 -1.62
N GLY A 87 -1.30 -11.55 -0.69
CA GLY A 87 -0.48 -12.75 -0.86
C GLY A 87 1.00 -12.58 -0.47
N TYR A 88 1.40 -11.41 0.04
CA TYR A 88 2.77 -11.13 0.47
C TYR A 88 2.83 -10.64 1.92
N LYS A 89 3.98 -10.86 2.56
CA LYS A 89 4.28 -10.28 3.86
C LYS A 89 4.63 -8.81 3.70
N ASN A 90 4.09 -7.97 4.59
CA ASN A 90 4.41 -6.55 4.58
C ASN A 90 5.90 -6.32 4.86
N ALA A 91 6.54 -5.48 4.07
CA ALA A 91 7.89 -4.98 4.32
C ALA A 91 7.82 -3.54 4.87
N ARG A 92 8.82 -3.16 5.65
CA ARG A 92 8.94 -1.79 6.20
C ARG A 92 10.34 -1.26 5.94
N LYS A 93 10.43 0.02 5.62
CA LYS A 93 11.68 0.76 5.50
C LYS A 93 11.53 2.11 6.17
N VAL A 94 12.57 2.56 6.84
CA VAL A 94 12.61 3.89 7.45
C VAL A 94 13.64 4.72 6.70
N ASP A 95 13.26 5.96 6.41
CA ASP A 95 14.11 6.96 5.80
C ASP A 95 13.85 8.33 6.43
N TYR A 96 14.49 9.37 5.93
CA TYR A 96 14.34 10.71 6.44
C TYR A 96 14.10 11.70 5.30
N ALA A 97 13.03 12.51 5.39
CA ALA A 97 12.80 13.63 4.49
C ALA A 97 13.49 14.86 5.05
N TYR A 98 14.31 15.47 4.25
CA TYR A 98 15.13 16.62 4.67
C TYR A 98 14.54 17.97 4.28
N GLY A 99 13.39 17.99 3.59
CA GLY A 99 12.79 19.24 3.07
C GLY A 99 13.73 20.02 2.18
N LYS A 100 14.68 19.32 1.54
CA LYS A 100 15.69 19.92 0.69
C LYS A 100 15.08 20.52 -0.56
N GLU A 101 15.87 21.31 -1.26
CA GLU A 101 15.50 22.09 -2.43
C GLU A 101 14.57 21.36 -3.41
N VAL A 102 13.68 22.13 -4.01
CA VAL A 102 12.68 21.70 -5.00
C VAL A 102 13.26 20.64 -5.94
N ASN A 103 12.65 19.41 -5.94
CA ASN A 103 12.96 18.26 -6.79
C ASN A 103 14.04 17.27 -6.30
N ASP A 104 14.34 17.19 -5.03
CA ASP A 104 15.19 16.09 -4.57
C ASP A 104 14.39 14.76 -4.60
N THR A 105 14.90 13.80 -5.38
CA THR A 105 14.28 12.47 -5.51
C THR A 105 15.16 11.45 -4.83
N THR A 106 14.68 10.89 -3.72
CA THR A 106 15.36 9.80 -3.00
C THR A 106 14.97 8.46 -3.58
N ASP A 107 15.96 7.69 -4.02
CA ASP A 107 15.75 6.33 -4.51
C ASP A 107 15.81 5.31 -3.36
N LEU A 108 14.68 4.69 -3.06
CA LEU A 108 14.58 3.62 -2.06
C LEU A 108 15.12 2.28 -2.56
N GLY A 109 15.44 2.19 -3.86
CA GLY A 109 15.96 0.98 -4.50
C GLY A 109 14.90 -0.10 -4.71
N ILE A 110 15.36 -1.34 -4.76
CA ILE A 110 14.49 -2.51 -4.98
C ILE A 110 14.01 -3.05 -3.65
N ILE A 111 12.70 -3.04 -3.45
CA ILE A 111 12.02 -3.60 -2.29
C ILE A 111 11.55 -5.01 -2.63
N LYS A 112 11.97 -5.99 -1.85
CA LYS A 112 11.61 -7.39 -2.04
C LYS A 112 10.51 -7.79 -1.07
N LEU A 113 9.33 -8.20 -1.59
CA LEU A 113 8.25 -8.74 -0.77
C LEU A 113 8.30 -10.27 -0.78
N GLN A 114 8.24 -10.85 0.41
CA GLN A 114 8.17 -12.31 0.59
C GLN A 114 6.74 -12.79 0.36
N PRO A 115 6.50 -13.78 -0.52
CA PRO A 115 5.19 -14.37 -0.64
C PRO A 115 4.77 -15.00 0.69
N THR A 116 3.51 -14.81 1.05
CA THR A 116 2.91 -15.54 2.16
C THR A 116 2.51 -16.88 1.59
N ALA A 117 3.12 -17.98 2.08
CA ALA A 117 2.62 -19.31 1.77
C ALA A 117 1.20 -19.40 2.37
N LEU A 118 0.18 -19.09 1.57
CA LEU A 118 -1.18 -19.52 1.82
C LEU A 118 -1.14 -21.04 1.65
N MET A 119 -0.84 -21.77 2.72
CA MET A 119 -1.28 -23.14 2.81
C MET A 119 -2.81 -23.09 2.77
N LEU A 120 -3.36 -23.20 1.58
CA LEU A 120 -4.72 -23.69 1.42
C LEU A 120 -4.64 -25.07 2.09
N LYS A 121 -5.12 -25.18 3.34
CA LYS A 121 -5.46 -26.47 3.88
C LYS A 121 -6.34 -27.11 2.83
N ASP A 122 -5.87 -28.23 2.27
CA ASP A 122 -6.70 -29.09 1.44
C ASP A 122 -8.06 -29.21 2.14
N VAL A 123 -9.06 -28.61 1.57
CA VAL A 123 -10.44 -28.83 1.99
C VAL A 123 -10.74 -30.22 1.44
N GLU A 124 -10.46 -31.23 2.25
CA GLU A 124 -10.91 -32.56 1.99
C GLU A 124 -12.46 -32.51 1.98
N VAL A 125 -13.00 -32.36 0.79
CA VAL A 125 -14.44 -32.44 0.56
C VAL A 125 -14.83 -33.92 0.77
N THR A 126 -14.99 -34.29 2.01
CA THR A 126 -15.66 -35.56 2.36
C THR A 126 -17.11 -35.42 1.93
N ALA A 127 -17.41 -35.89 0.73
CA ALA A 127 -18.79 -36.06 0.29
C ALA A 127 -19.46 -37.01 1.26
N LYS A 128 -20.22 -36.48 2.21
CA LYS A 128 -21.10 -37.32 3.04
C LYS A 128 -22.17 -37.90 2.12
N MET A 129 -22.12 -39.21 1.89
CA MET A 129 -23.21 -39.89 1.19
C MET A 129 -24.53 -39.55 1.88
N PRO A 130 -25.54 -39.10 1.13
CA PRO A 130 -26.83 -38.81 1.72
C PRO A 130 -27.38 -40.09 2.31
N ARG A 131 -27.85 -40.03 3.55
CA ARG A 131 -28.45 -41.19 4.28
C ARG A 131 -29.75 -41.66 3.64
N ILE A 132 -30.41 -40.76 2.95
CA ILE A 132 -31.71 -40.98 2.32
C ILE A 132 -31.67 -40.35 0.94
N THR A 133 -32.02 -41.08 -0.10
CA THR A 133 -32.17 -40.60 -1.49
C THR A 133 -33.59 -40.89 -1.96
N MET A 134 -34.21 -39.95 -2.67
CA MET A 134 -35.47 -40.18 -3.37
C MET A 134 -35.18 -40.63 -4.81
N SER A 135 -35.71 -41.78 -5.20
CA SER A 135 -35.68 -42.24 -6.59
C SER A 135 -37.12 -42.48 -7.05
N GLY A 136 -37.67 -41.52 -7.81
CA GLY A 136 -39.09 -41.49 -8.14
C GLY A 136 -39.96 -41.30 -6.90
N ASP A 137 -40.91 -42.18 -6.67
CA ASP A 137 -41.82 -42.21 -5.51
C ASP A 137 -41.31 -43.11 -4.37
N THR A 138 -40.08 -43.60 -4.46
CA THR A 138 -39.50 -44.54 -3.51
C THR A 138 -38.35 -43.90 -2.72
N ILE A 139 -38.41 -44.04 -1.39
CA ILE A 139 -37.34 -43.61 -0.47
C ILE A 139 -36.34 -44.76 -0.35
N VAL A 140 -35.10 -44.50 -0.76
CA VAL A 140 -33.99 -45.47 -0.66
C VAL A 140 -33.11 -45.09 0.52
N PHE A 141 -32.97 -45.98 1.50
CA PHE A 141 -32.06 -45.85 2.63
C PHE A 141 -30.70 -46.43 2.25
N ASN A 142 -29.63 -45.64 2.48
CA ASN A 142 -28.29 -46.13 2.32
C ASN A 142 -27.72 -46.63 3.66
N PRO A 143 -27.66 -47.97 3.90
CA PRO A 143 -27.23 -48.52 5.18
C PRO A 143 -25.74 -48.25 5.47
N GLU A 144 -24.92 -48.05 4.46
CA GLU A 144 -23.49 -47.74 4.60
C GLU A 144 -23.25 -46.37 5.27
N ALA A 145 -24.19 -45.43 5.11
CA ALA A 145 -24.11 -44.11 5.70
C ALA A 145 -24.38 -44.08 7.22
N PHE A 146 -24.81 -45.23 7.80
CA PHE A 146 -25.11 -45.36 9.22
C PHE A 146 -24.05 -46.17 9.99
N LYS A 147 -22.99 -46.65 9.36
CA LYS A 147 -21.89 -47.30 10.06
C LYS A 147 -21.19 -46.32 10.96
N LEU A 148 -21.32 -46.49 12.28
CA LEU A 148 -20.52 -45.77 13.26
C LEU A 148 -19.07 -46.30 13.14
N LYS A 149 -18.11 -45.37 13.06
CA LYS A 149 -16.69 -45.72 13.25
C LYS A 149 -16.51 -46.08 14.72
N GLU A 150 -16.17 -47.37 15.01
CA GLU A 150 -15.59 -47.76 16.28
C GLU A 150 -14.20 -47.14 16.44
#